data_0bb3a372757699a5ae5930abdeb4b8a2
#
_entry.id   0bb3a372757699a5ae5930abdeb4b8a2
#
_cell.length_a   1.000
_cell.length_b   1.000
_cell.length_c   1.000
_cell.angle_alpha   90.00
_cell.angle_beta   90.00
_cell.angle_gamma   90.00
#
_symmetry.space_group_name_H-M   'P 1'
#
loop_
_entity.id
_entity.type
_entity.pdbx_description
1 polymer ?
#
loop_
_entity_poly.entity_id
_entity_poly.type
_entity_poly.pdbx_seq_one_letter_code
_entity_poly.pdbx_strand_id
1 'polypeptide(L)'
;MNTEFDQKMKGICEKTVKHITDIFQNDAIEAHVFGSMATGTNDALSDIDIWITFDDSAIASAIENRMNYYSQIGEILLNHEMQNNFPLDGIQSVVLYKIDVEIVRVDYYLCPLSSSRTVPNSKILFEKVKVLEGNIIPETKRTPRDLSDRISFFICMCFNGIKKVVRKDEKFIEFLTTEFGKYEKEIPELANVPKEATFNALYVALDVLAKVSNPEQLNAINEIRLFTKKVENIYG
;
A
#
# COMPACT_ATOMS: atom_id res chain seq x y z
N MET A 1 -16.59 -6.77 14.46
CA MET A 1 -16.73 -8.24 14.45
C MET A 1 -15.35 -8.80 14.77
N ASN A 2 -15.24 -9.74 15.70
CA ASN A 2 -13.92 -10.31 16.04
C ASN A 2 -13.92 -11.76 15.52
N THR A 3 -13.74 -11.91 14.21
CA THR A 3 -13.67 -13.22 13.54
C THR A 3 -12.30 -13.85 13.73
N GLU A 4 -12.18 -15.16 13.54
CA GLU A 4 -10.88 -15.84 13.52
C GLU A 4 -9.94 -15.21 12.45
N PHE A 5 -10.51 -14.80 11.32
CA PHE A 5 -9.80 -14.09 10.27
C PHE A 5 -9.24 -12.74 10.77
N ASP A 6 -10.04 -11.94 11.52
CA ASP A 6 -9.58 -10.67 12.07
C ASP A 6 -8.38 -10.86 13.00
N GLN A 7 -8.43 -11.87 13.87
CA GLN A 7 -7.34 -12.18 14.80
C GLN A 7 -6.09 -12.65 14.06
N LYS A 8 -6.24 -13.51 13.05
CA LYS A 8 -5.16 -13.98 12.20
C LYS A 8 -4.47 -12.83 11.49
N MET A 9 -5.23 -11.97 10.80
CA MET A 9 -4.70 -10.82 10.05
C MET A 9 -3.98 -9.83 10.96
N LYS A 10 -4.55 -9.54 12.14
CA LYS A 10 -3.90 -8.68 13.13
C LYS A 10 -2.54 -9.24 13.55
N GLY A 11 -2.47 -10.53 13.85
CA GLY A 11 -1.21 -11.19 14.21
C GLY A 11 -0.19 -11.17 13.07
N ILE A 12 -0.61 -11.31 11.81
CA ILE A 12 0.26 -11.18 10.64
C ILE A 12 0.79 -9.75 10.54
N CYS A 13 -0.06 -8.73 10.62
CA CYS A 13 0.37 -7.32 10.56
C CYS A 13 1.37 -6.98 11.67
N GLU A 14 1.12 -7.40 12.91
CA GLU A 14 2.05 -7.18 14.04
C GLU A 14 3.42 -7.83 13.80
N LYS A 15 3.45 -9.07 13.32
CA LYS A 15 4.70 -9.77 12.96
C LYS A 15 5.41 -9.09 11.80
N THR A 16 4.66 -8.62 10.80
CA THR A 16 5.21 -7.89 9.65
C THR A 16 5.87 -6.59 10.09
N VAL A 17 5.21 -5.80 10.93
CA VAL A 17 5.79 -4.55 11.50
C VAL A 17 7.07 -4.86 12.26
N LYS A 18 7.07 -5.90 13.11
CA LYS A 18 8.28 -6.31 13.84
C LYS A 18 9.40 -6.69 12.86
N HIS A 19 9.11 -7.47 11.83
CA HIS A 19 10.11 -7.91 10.85
C HIS A 19 10.69 -6.73 10.06
N ILE A 20 9.82 -5.78 9.62
CA ILE A 20 10.29 -4.53 9.00
C ILE A 20 11.24 -3.78 9.96
N THR A 21 10.85 -3.65 11.23
CA THR A 21 11.70 -3.01 12.25
C THR A 21 13.07 -3.67 12.35
N ASP A 22 13.11 -4.99 12.45
CA ASP A 22 14.36 -5.77 12.57
C ASP A 22 15.29 -5.59 11.35
N ILE A 23 14.71 -5.42 10.14
CA ILE A 23 15.47 -5.22 8.90
C ILE A 23 16.04 -3.79 8.83
N PHE A 24 15.22 -2.77 9.10
CA PHE A 24 15.61 -1.38 8.88
C PHE A 24 16.40 -0.75 10.03
N GLN A 25 16.29 -1.29 11.27
CA GLN A 25 16.89 -0.67 12.44
C GLN A 25 18.43 -0.53 12.37
N ASN A 26 19.13 -1.29 11.52
CA ASN A 26 20.58 -1.16 11.39
C ASN A 26 20.97 0.06 10.56
N ASP A 27 20.26 0.33 9.47
CA ASP A 27 20.60 1.32 8.47
C ASP A 27 19.82 2.63 8.63
N ALA A 28 18.59 2.57 9.11
CA ALA A 28 17.77 3.74 9.37
C ALA A 28 18.04 4.34 10.76
N ILE A 29 17.69 5.60 10.96
CA ILE A 29 17.86 6.33 12.22
C ILE A 29 16.59 6.41 13.05
N GLU A 30 15.41 6.28 12.41
CA GLU A 30 14.12 6.26 13.09
C GLU A 30 13.10 5.51 12.22
N ALA A 31 12.14 4.83 12.86
CA ALA A 31 10.93 4.37 12.20
C ALA A 31 9.72 4.47 13.12
N HIS A 32 8.57 4.80 12.53
CA HIS A 32 7.29 4.78 13.21
C HIS A 32 6.17 4.27 12.30
N VAL A 33 5.17 3.65 12.90
CA VAL A 33 3.88 3.40 12.24
C VAL A 33 2.91 4.52 12.56
N PHE A 34 2.02 4.82 11.64
CA PHE A 34 0.96 5.80 11.82
C PHE A 34 -0.39 5.25 11.32
N GLY A 35 -1.42 6.08 11.24
CA GLY A 35 -2.74 5.61 10.84
C GLY A 35 -3.37 4.65 11.84
N SER A 36 -4.15 3.67 11.34
CA SER A 36 -4.93 2.76 12.17
C SER A 36 -4.07 1.83 13.04
N MET A 37 -2.89 1.44 12.58
CA MET A 37 -1.95 0.61 13.35
C MET A 37 -1.42 1.32 14.59
N ALA A 38 -1.16 2.62 14.50
CA ALA A 38 -0.66 3.40 15.63
C ALA A 38 -1.74 3.67 16.67
N THR A 39 -2.98 3.92 16.23
CA THR A 39 -4.12 4.23 17.09
C THR A 39 -4.82 2.99 17.65
N GLY A 40 -4.43 1.79 17.21
CA GLY A 40 -5.08 0.54 17.63
C GLY A 40 -6.49 0.33 17.08
N THR A 41 -6.87 1.10 16.05
CA THR A 41 -8.18 1.00 15.37
C THR A 41 -8.14 0.12 14.12
N ASN A 42 -7.00 -0.54 13.86
CA ASN A 42 -6.82 -1.42 12.71
C ASN A 42 -7.71 -2.65 12.78
N ASP A 43 -8.26 -3.01 11.65
CA ASP A 43 -9.01 -4.25 11.39
C ASP A 43 -8.21 -5.19 10.48
N ALA A 44 -8.83 -6.34 10.12
CA ALA A 44 -8.20 -7.35 9.27
C ALA A 44 -7.82 -6.87 7.86
N LEU A 45 -8.39 -5.78 7.39
CA LEU A 45 -8.19 -5.23 6.05
C LEU A 45 -7.40 -3.93 6.07
N SER A 46 -6.85 -3.55 7.23
CA SER A 46 -6.04 -2.34 7.37
C SER A 46 -4.66 -2.54 6.76
N ASP A 47 -4.18 -1.51 6.08
CA ASP A 47 -2.81 -1.37 5.62
C ASP A 47 -1.85 -1.05 6.78
N ILE A 48 -0.58 -1.28 6.55
CA ILE A 48 0.51 -0.88 7.43
C ILE A 48 1.13 0.38 6.82
N ASP A 49 0.92 1.52 7.46
CA ASP A 49 1.57 2.77 7.08
C ASP A 49 2.84 2.93 7.93
N ILE A 50 4.02 2.88 7.30
CA ILE A 50 5.30 2.94 8.00
C ILE A 50 6.21 4.01 7.41
N TRP A 51 6.72 4.87 8.29
CA TRP A 51 7.69 5.90 7.98
C TRP A 51 9.06 5.46 8.45
N ILE A 52 10.07 5.59 7.58
CA ILE A 52 11.45 5.17 7.85
C ILE A 52 12.37 6.32 7.46
N THR A 53 13.07 6.85 8.45
CA THR A 53 13.97 7.99 8.31
C THR A 53 15.41 7.51 8.21
N PHE A 54 16.11 7.99 7.20
CA PHE A 54 17.54 7.74 6.99
C PHE A 54 18.34 9.02 7.21
N ASP A 55 19.64 8.89 7.46
CA ASP A 55 20.56 10.01 7.35
C ASP A 55 20.52 10.60 5.93
N ASP A 56 20.69 11.92 5.82
CA ASP A 56 20.63 12.61 4.51
C ASP A 56 21.68 12.08 3.53
N SER A 57 22.81 11.58 4.02
CA SER A 57 23.85 10.96 3.19
C SER A 57 23.51 9.52 2.75
N ALA A 58 22.59 8.84 3.44
CA ALA A 58 22.26 7.44 3.22
C ALA A 58 20.98 7.23 2.39
N ILE A 59 20.08 8.23 2.34
CA ILE A 59 18.75 8.06 1.73
C ILE A 59 18.81 7.64 0.25
N ALA A 60 19.71 8.19 -0.55
CA ALA A 60 19.83 7.84 -1.97
C ALA A 60 20.15 6.35 -2.15
N SER A 61 21.11 5.82 -1.37
CA SER A 61 21.46 4.41 -1.37
C SER A 61 20.33 3.52 -0.85
N ALA A 62 19.61 3.98 0.18
CA ALA A 62 18.45 3.25 0.71
C ALA A 62 17.32 3.14 -0.32
N ILE A 63 17.04 4.21 -1.07
CA ILE A 63 16.05 4.22 -2.15
C ILE A 63 16.49 3.27 -3.28
N GLU A 64 17.74 3.30 -3.69
CA GLU A 64 18.27 2.42 -4.73
C GLU A 64 18.16 0.94 -4.31
N ASN A 65 18.48 0.64 -3.06
CA ASN A 65 18.47 -0.71 -2.51
C ASN A 65 17.13 -1.16 -1.90
N ARG A 66 16.06 -0.36 -2.00
CA ARG A 66 14.78 -0.62 -1.33
C ARG A 66 14.20 -2.01 -1.58
N MET A 67 14.35 -2.53 -2.80
CA MET A 67 13.85 -3.87 -3.13
C MET A 67 14.56 -4.98 -2.36
N ASN A 68 15.82 -4.77 -1.98
CA ASN A 68 16.56 -5.72 -1.14
C ASN A 68 15.99 -5.75 0.30
N TYR A 69 15.53 -4.62 0.82
CA TYR A 69 14.82 -4.58 2.11
C TYR A 69 13.44 -5.24 1.98
N TYR A 70 12.66 -4.85 0.98
CA TYR A 70 11.28 -5.32 0.81
C TYR A 70 11.21 -6.83 0.58
N SER A 71 12.12 -7.41 -0.21
CA SER A 71 12.13 -8.85 -0.51
C SER A 71 12.39 -9.75 0.69
N GLN A 72 12.91 -9.20 1.80
CA GLN A 72 13.13 -9.95 3.03
C GLN A 72 11.85 -10.10 3.87
N ILE A 73 10.80 -9.31 3.60
CA ILE A 73 9.56 -9.33 4.39
C ILE A 73 8.66 -10.50 4.00
N GLY A 74 8.56 -10.78 2.71
CA GLY A 74 7.70 -11.81 2.15
C GLY A 74 7.74 -11.85 0.63
N GLU A 75 6.92 -12.69 0.02
CA GLU A 75 6.77 -12.72 -1.43
C GLU A 75 6.09 -11.41 -1.89
N ILE A 76 6.79 -10.63 -2.72
CA ILE A 76 6.26 -9.41 -3.30
C ILE A 76 5.35 -9.78 -4.46
N LEU A 77 4.05 -9.51 -4.34
CA LEU A 77 3.08 -9.66 -5.43
C LEU A 77 3.11 -8.45 -6.37
N LEU A 78 3.24 -7.26 -5.80
CA LEU A 78 3.28 -6.01 -6.55
C LEU A 78 3.99 -4.94 -5.73
N ASN A 79 4.83 -4.16 -6.39
CA ASN A 79 5.40 -2.92 -5.86
C ASN A 79 5.00 -1.77 -6.78
N HIS A 80 4.49 -0.69 -6.18
CA HIS A 80 4.10 0.51 -6.90
C HIS A 80 4.64 1.75 -6.19
N GLU A 81 5.39 2.59 -6.89
CA GLU A 81 5.92 3.85 -6.36
C GLU A 81 4.91 4.98 -6.62
N MET A 82 4.49 5.66 -5.56
CA MET A 82 3.56 6.79 -5.64
C MET A 82 4.27 8.01 -6.23
N GLN A 83 3.54 8.76 -7.08
CA GLN A 83 4.06 9.99 -7.71
C GLN A 83 3.52 11.27 -7.07
N ASN A 84 2.62 11.15 -6.11
CA ASN A 84 2.00 12.28 -5.44
C ASN A 84 2.01 12.06 -3.93
N ASN A 85 2.18 13.14 -3.18
CA ASN A 85 2.12 13.14 -1.72
C ASN A 85 3.18 12.25 -1.02
N PHE A 86 4.32 12.04 -1.67
CA PHE A 86 5.45 11.37 -1.03
C PHE A 86 6.34 12.38 -0.27
N PRO A 87 7.22 11.94 0.65
CA PRO A 87 8.10 12.83 1.40
C PRO A 87 9.05 13.60 0.48
N LEU A 88 9.32 14.87 0.78
CA LEU A 88 10.31 15.67 0.07
C LEU A 88 11.67 14.96 0.12
N ASP A 89 12.33 14.84 -1.04
CA ASP A 89 13.59 14.11 -1.25
C ASP A 89 13.54 12.62 -0.87
N GLY A 90 12.35 12.07 -0.73
CA GLY A 90 12.09 10.67 -0.39
C GLY A 90 11.25 9.95 -1.43
N ILE A 91 10.69 8.82 -1.03
CA ILE A 91 9.73 8.06 -1.84
C ILE A 91 8.59 7.51 -0.98
N GLN A 92 7.46 7.23 -1.63
CA GLN A 92 6.41 6.38 -1.09
C GLN A 92 6.23 5.17 -2.01
N SER A 93 6.34 3.97 -1.44
CA SER A 93 6.08 2.70 -2.14
C SER A 93 4.90 1.98 -1.51
N VAL A 94 3.96 1.55 -2.33
CA VAL A 94 2.90 0.62 -1.94
C VAL A 94 3.33 -0.78 -2.34
N VAL A 95 3.50 -1.66 -1.37
CA VAL A 95 3.91 -3.05 -1.60
C VAL A 95 2.81 -4.00 -1.14
N LEU A 96 2.38 -4.89 -2.03
CA LEU A 96 1.49 -6.00 -1.72
C LEU A 96 2.34 -7.24 -1.51
N TYR A 97 2.25 -7.81 -0.30
CA TYR A 97 2.96 -9.03 0.06
C TYR A 97 2.01 -10.20 0.16
N LYS A 98 2.44 -11.36 -0.30
CA LYS A 98 1.89 -12.64 0.12
C LYS A 98 2.66 -13.14 1.33
N ILE A 99 1.98 -13.22 2.47
CA ILE A 99 2.53 -13.71 3.72
C ILE A 99 1.67 -14.91 4.13
N ASP A 100 2.25 -16.09 4.12
CA ASP A 100 1.53 -17.37 4.17
C ASP A 100 0.54 -17.46 2.99
N VAL A 101 -0.76 -17.39 3.27
CA VAL A 101 -1.85 -17.43 2.27
C VAL A 101 -2.66 -16.12 2.26
N GLU A 102 -2.19 -15.10 2.93
CA GLU A 102 -2.87 -13.82 3.06
C GLU A 102 -2.13 -12.72 2.29
N ILE A 103 -2.84 -11.66 1.93
CA ILE A 103 -2.24 -10.48 1.32
C ILE A 103 -2.18 -9.36 2.35
N VAL A 104 -0.99 -8.80 2.54
CA VAL A 104 -0.74 -7.63 3.39
C VAL A 104 -0.25 -6.49 2.53
N ARG A 105 -0.85 -5.32 2.70
CA ARG A 105 -0.40 -4.07 2.09
C ARG A 105 0.45 -3.30 3.09
N VAL A 106 1.64 -2.88 2.63
CA VAL A 106 2.51 -1.98 3.37
C VAL A 106 2.78 -0.74 2.52
N ASP A 107 2.50 0.41 3.09
CA ASP A 107 2.81 1.71 2.52
C ASP A 107 4.08 2.23 3.20
N TYR A 108 5.21 2.14 2.48
CA TYR A 108 6.52 2.61 2.94
C TYR A 108 6.74 4.06 2.56
N TYR A 109 7.19 4.85 3.52
CA TYR A 109 7.66 6.20 3.33
C TYR A 109 9.13 6.25 3.73
N LEU A 110 10.05 6.31 2.75
CA LEU A 110 11.47 6.45 2.99
C LEU A 110 11.86 7.91 2.79
N CYS A 111 12.46 8.53 3.78
CA CYS A 111 12.80 9.95 3.70
C CYS A 111 14.10 10.30 4.41
N PRO A 112 14.78 11.39 3.98
CA PRO A 112 15.95 11.92 4.68
C PRO A 112 15.55 12.60 5.99
N LEU A 113 16.48 12.67 6.93
CA LEU A 113 16.28 13.32 8.24
C LEU A 113 15.84 14.78 8.09
N SER A 114 16.43 15.52 7.14
CA SER A 114 16.14 16.95 6.90
C SER A 114 14.67 17.23 6.60
N SER A 115 13.99 16.34 5.88
CA SER A 115 12.56 16.46 5.54
C SER A 115 11.64 15.55 6.36
N SER A 116 12.19 14.66 7.19
CA SER A 116 11.41 13.76 8.01
C SER A 116 10.63 14.48 9.10
N ARG A 117 9.44 13.94 9.40
CA ARG A 117 8.60 14.39 10.51
C ARG A 117 7.94 13.19 11.17
N THR A 118 7.94 13.14 12.48
CA THR A 118 7.13 12.19 13.23
C THR A 118 5.67 12.63 13.16
N VAL A 119 4.84 11.84 12.51
CA VAL A 119 3.42 12.15 12.32
C VAL A 119 2.69 12.13 13.68
N PRO A 120 1.81 13.10 13.99
CA PRO A 120 1.04 13.09 15.24
C PRO A 120 0.27 11.77 15.44
N ASN A 121 0.23 11.29 16.68
CA ASN A 121 -0.40 10.02 17.06
C ASN A 121 0.23 8.78 16.41
N SER A 122 1.49 8.85 15.98
CA SER A 122 2.24 7.69 15.53
C SER A 122 2.79 6.88 16.71
N LYS A 123 3.18 5.64 16.44
CA LYS A 123 3.89 4.77 17.38
C LYS A 123 5.31 4.57 16.91
N ILE A 124 6.28 5.12 17.63
CA ILE A 124 7.70 4.94 17.35
C ILE A 124 8.09 3.47 17.57
N LEU A 125 8.78 2.90 16.60
CA LEU A 125 9.29 1.54 16.61
C LEU A 125 10.74 1.51 17.11
N PHE A 126 11.56 2.43 16.62
CA PHE A 126 12.90 2.73 17.14
C PHE A 126 13.28 4.17 16.79
N GLU A 127 14.20 4.74 17.60
CA GLU A 127 14.69 6.11 17.41
C GLU A 127 16.14 6.17 17.89
N LYS A 128 17.07 6.49 16.98
CA LYS A 128 18.50 6.74 17.30
C LYS A 128 18.77 8.24 17.40
N VAL A 129 18.02 9.03 16.65
CA VAL A 129 18.06 10.50 16.64
C VAL A 129 16.63 11.02 16.64
N LYS A 130 16.36 11.99 17.51
CA LYS A 130 15.02 12.56 17.63
C LYS A 130 14.63 13.30 16.35
N VAL A 131 13.53 12.85 15.75
CA VAL A 131 12.90 13.49 14.60
C VAL A 131 11.89 14.52 15.09
N LEU A 132 11.77 15.65 14.39
CA LEU A 132 10.81 16.69 14.73
C LEU A 132 9.38 16.22 14.46
N GLU A 133 8.48 16.49 15.41
CA GLU A 133 7.05 16.27 15.19
C GLU A 133 6.48 17.28 14.18
N GLY A 134 5.55 16.84 13.34
CA GLY A 134 4.88 17.72 12.41
C GLY A 134 4.19 17.00 11.26
N ASN A 135 3.66 17.79 10.35
CA ASN A 135 3.06 17.26 9.14
C ASN A 135 4.15 16.96 8.09
N ILE A 136 3.90 15.95 7.28
CA ILE A 136 4.70 15.61 6.12
C ILE A 136 4.80 16.81 5.19
N ILE A 137 5.98 17.08 4.68
CA ILE A 137 6.19 18.03 3.57
C ILE A 137 6.01 17.22 2.28
N PRO A 138 4.85 17.34 1.60
CA PRO A 138 4.58 16.51 0.44
C PRO A 138 5.29 17.04 -0.81
N GLU A 139 5.78 16.14 -1.61
CA GLU A 139 6.26 16.41 -2.96
C GLU A 139 5.36 15.73 -4.00
N THR A 140 5.36 16.24 -5.22
CA THR A 140 4.65 15.65 -6.36
C THR A 140 5.56 15.68 -7.58
N LYS A 141 5.95 14.49 -8.05
CA LYS A 141 6.63 14.35 -9.34
C LYS A 141 5.59 14.31 -10.45
N ARG A 142 5.69 15.24 -11.39
CA ARG A 142 4.82 15.29 -12.58
C ARG A 142 5.41 14.51 -13.75
N THR A 143 5.99 13.36 -13.50
CA THR A 143 6.46 12.48 -14.57
C THR A 143 5.27 11.73 -15.17
N PRO A 144 5.09 11.73 -16.50
CA PRO A 144 4.07 10.89 -17.12
C PRO A 144 4.32 9.42 -16.76
N ARG A 145 3.30 8.75 -16.24
CA ARG A 145 3.35 7.31 -16.00
C ARG A 145 3.24 6.58 -17.33
N ASP A 146 4.02 5.54 -17.53
CA ASP A 146 3.74 4.60 -18.61
C ASP A 146 2.50 3.75 -18.29
N LEU A 147 2.03 3.01 -19.29
CA LEU A 147 0.82 2.19 -19.12
C LEU A 147 0.99 1.11 -18.06
N SER A 148 2.18 0.49 -17.96
CA SER A 148 2.45 -0.56 -16.98
C SER A 148 2.39 -0.03 -15.54
N ASP A 149 2.98 1.15 -15.28
CA ASP A 149 2.91 1.80 -13.98
C ASP A 149 1.46 2.16 -13.57
N ARG A 150 0.65 2.63 -14.54
CA ARG A 150 -0.78 2.92 -14.32
C ARG A 150 -1.58 1.66 -13.99
N ILE A 151 -1.31 0.54 -14.67
CA ILE A 151 -1.95 -0.74 -14.37
C ILE A 151 -1.60 -1.17 -12.95
N SER A 152 -0.33 -1.08 -12.54
CA SER A 152 0.10 -1.37 -11.16
C SER A 152 -0.62 -0.51 -10.14
N PHE A 153 -0.75 0.80 -10.40
CA PHE A 153 -1.55 1.70 -9.55
C PHE A 153 -3.00 1.22 -9.41
N PHE A 154 -3.67 0.89 -10.52
CA PHE A 154 -5.06 0.42 -10.49
C PHE A 154 -5.21 -0.91 -9.76
N ILE A 155 -4.27 -1.83 -9.90
CA ILE A 155 -4.26 -3.09 -9.14
C ILE A 155 -4.18 -2.80 -7.62
N CYS A 156 -3.28 -1.90 -7.20
CA CYS A 156 -3.20 -1.46 -5.81
C CYS A 156 -4.51 -0.81 -5.32
N MET A 157 -5.16 -0.02 -6.20
CA MET A 157 -6.44 0.61 -5.87
C MET A 157 -7.58 -0.40 -5.77
N CYS A 158 -7.62 -1.43 -6.63
CA CYS A 158 -8.60 -2.52 -6.52
C CYS A 158 -8.40 -3.28 -5.20
N PHE A 159 -7.16 -3.57 -4.80
CA PHE A 159 -6.90 -4.19 -3.51
C PHE A 159 -7.40 -3.31 -2.34
N ASN A 160 -7.09 -2.01 -2.36
CA ASN A 160 -7.64 -1.07 -1.37
C ASN A 160 -9.18 -1.03 -1.38
N GLY A 161 -9.78 -1.24 -2.55
CA GLY A 161 -11.23 -1.30 -2.74
C GLY A 161 -11.91 -2.39 -1.91
N ILE A 162 -11.22 -3.52 -1.62
CA ILE A 162 -11.79 -4.63 -0.85
C ILE A 162 -12.24 -4.13 0.53
N LYS A 163 -11.37 -3.44 1.26
CA LYS A 163 -11.73 -2.87 2.57
C LYS A 163 -12.82 -1.80 2.47
N LYS A 164 -12.84 -1.06 1.35
CA LYS A 164 -13.80 0.01 1.13
C LYS A 164 -15.20 -0.54 0.83
N VAL A 165 -15.30 -1.64 0.09
CA VAL A 165 -16.57 -2.38 -0.12
C VAL A 165 -17.11 -2.91 1.22
N VAL A 166 -16.27 -3.57 2.02
CA VAL A 166 -16.64 -4.08 3.35
C VAL A 166 -17.12 -2.95 4.29
N ARG A 167 -16.46 -1.80 4.23
CA ARG A 167 -16.81 -0.62 5.05
C ARG A 167 -17.92 0.25 4.45
N LYS A 168 -18.47 -0.12 3.28
CA LYS A 168 -19.52 0.62 2.54
C LYS A 168 -19.12 2.08 2.26
N ASP A 169 -17.85 2.29 1.87
CA ASP A 169 -17.30 3.61 1.55
C ASP A 169 -17.58 3.95 0.07
N GLU A 170 -18.75 4.53 -0.19
CA GLU A 170 -19.19 4.91 -1.55
C GLU A 170 -18.28 5.95 -2.20
N LYS A 171 -17.68 6.87 -1.43
CA LYS A 171 -16.79 7.91 -1.95
C LYS A 171 -15.53 7.35 -2.60
N PHE A 172 -15.05 6.22 -2.10
CA PHE A 172 -13.91 5.56 -2.70
C PHE A 172 -14.21 5.01 -4.09
N ILE A 173 -15.39 4.46 -4.29
CA ILE A 173 -15.79 3.94 -5.60
C ILE A 173 -16.00 5.06 -6.60
N GLU A 174 -16.57 6.18 -6.19
CA GLU A 174 -16.63 7.39 -7.01
C GLU A 174 -15.23 7.87 -7.41
N PHE A 175 -14.29 7.88 -6.47
CA PHE A 175 -12.89 8.17 -6.76
C PHE A 175 -12.30 7.18 -7.77
N LEU A 176 -12.44 5.87 -7.54
CA LEU A 176 -11.88 4.82 -8.40
C LEU A 176 -12.44 4.90 -9.83
N THR A 177 -13.75 5.09 -9.99
CA THR A 177 -14.37 5.24 -11.31
C THR A 177 -13.94 6.52 -12.00
N THR A 178 -13.73 7.61 -11.26
CA THR A 178 -13.19 8.86 -11.80
C THR A 178 -11.76 8.67 -12.30
N GLU A 179 -10.92 7.96 -11.53
CA GLU A 179 -9.56 7.64 -11.96
C GLU A 179 -9.55 6.72 -13.19
N PHE A 180 -10.42 5.72 -13.25
CA PHE A 180 -10.58 4.88 -14.44
C PHE A 180 -10.98 5.70 -15.66
N GLY A 181 -11.91 6.65 -15.52
CA GLY A 181 -12.36 7.52 -16.61
C GLY A 181 -11.25 8.35 -17.24
N LYS A 182 -10.21 8.69 -16.50
CA LYS A 182 -9.03 9.41 -17.04
C LYS A 182 -8.25 8.59 -18.07
N TYR A 183 -8.40 7.28 -18.06
CA TYR A 183 -7.62 6.34 -18.87
C TYR A 183 -8.45 5.50 -19.83
N GLU A 184 -9.71 5.85 -20.05
CA GLU A 184 -10.60 5.18 -21.01
C GLU A 184 -10.08 5.20 -22.46
N LYS A 185 -9.19 6.14 -22.79
CA LYS A 185 -8.55 6.17 -24.11
C LYS A 185 -7.52 5.07 -24.31
N GLU A 186 -6.79 4.70 -23.24
CA GLU A 186 -5.78 3.66 -23.26
C GLU A 186 -6.36 2.29 -22.94
N ILE A 187 -7.37 2.22 -22.08
CA ILE A 187 -8.06 1.00 -21.64
C ILE A 187 -9.57 1.26 -21.70
N PRO A 188 -10.19 1.21 -22.89
CA PRO A 188 -11.61 1.56 -23.08
C PRO A 188 -12.59 0.74 -22.24
N GLU A 189 -12.23 -0.50 -21.93
CA GLU A 189 -13.05 -1.40 -21.14
C GLU A 189 -13.25 -0.96 -19.69
N LEU A 190 -12.40 -0.05 -19.16
CA LEU A 190 -12.59 0.52 -17.81
C LEU A 190 -13.90 1.30 -17.68
N ALA A 191 -14.46 1.82 -18.80
CA ALA A 191 -15.78 2.45 -18.83
C ALA A 191 -16.91 1.50 -18.41
N ASN A 192 -16.71 0.18 -18.53
CA ASN A 192 -17.70 -0.84 -18.20
C ASN A 192 -17.67 -1.26 -16.73
N VAL A 193 -16.73 -0.77 -15.93
CA VAL A 193 -16.65 -1.09 -14.49
C VAL A 193 -17.87 -0.49 -13.77
N PRO A 194 -18.64 -1.30 -13.01
CA PRO A 194 -19.79 -0.79 -12.27
C PRO A 194 -19.39 0.31 -11.29
N LYS A 195 -20.22 1.34 -11.16
CA LYS A 195 -19.98 2.50 -10.29
C LYS A 195 -20.45 2.28 -8.85
N GLU A 196 -20.78 1.07 -8.49
CA GLU A 196 -21.28 0.70 -7.17
C GLU A 196 -20.16 0.09 -6.30
N ALA A 197 -20.22 0.35 -5.00
CA ALA A 197 -19.26 -0.21 -4.04
C ALA A 197 -19.56 -1.68 -3.76
N THR A 198 -19.29 -2.56 -4.72
CA THR A 198 -19.58 -3.99 -4.66
C THR A 198 -18.35 -4.84 -4.99
N PHE A 199 -18.31 -6.08 -4.49
CA PHE A 199 -17.30 -7.05 -4.89
C PHE A 199 -17.34 -7.32 -6.40
N ASN A 200 -18.54 -7.30 -7.02
CA ASN A 200 -18.69 -7.45 -8.46
C ASN A 200 -17.95 -6.35 -9.24
N ALA A 201 -18.00 -5.09 -8.78
CA ALA A 201 -17.26 -4.00 -9.42
C ALA A 201 -15.75 -4.23 -9.37
N LEU A 202 -15.23 -4.75 -8.25
CA LEU A 202 -13.81 -5.10 -8.13
C LEU A 202 -13.42 -6.26 -9.06
N TYR A 203 -14.27 -7.30 -9.18
CA TYR A 203 -14.00 -8.40 -10.10
C TYR A 203 -13.98 -7.93 -11.55
N VAL A 204 -14.95 -7.12 -11.96
CA VAL A 204 -14.98 -6.54 -13.33
C VAL A 204 -13.73 -5.70 -13.59
N ALA A 205 -13.32 -4.85 -12.64
CA ALA A 205 -12.10 -4.06 -12.77
C ALA A 205 -10.85 -4.93 -12.92
N LEU A 206 -10.70 -5.96 -12.09
CA LEU A 206 -9.58 -6.91 -12.15
C LEU A 206 -9.59 -7.71 -13.46
N ASP A 207 -10.78 -8.05 -14.01
CA ASP A 207 -10.92 -8.74 -15.28
C ASP A 207 -10.49 -7.88 -16.46
N VAL A 208 -10.80 -6.59 -16.43
CA VAL A 208 -10.34 -5.61 -17.42
C VAL A 208 -8.83 -5.46 -17.35
N LEU A 209 -8.29 -5.22 -16.16
CA LEU A 209 -6.85 -5.03 -15.95
C LEU A 209 -6.05 -6.26 -16.36
N ALA A 210 -6.54 -7.48 -16.11
CA ALA A 210 -5.87 -8.72 -16.48
C ALA A 210 -5.59 -8.86 -17.98
N LYS A 211 -6.44 -8.26 -18.84
CA LYS A 211 -6.27 -8.33 -20.31
C LYS A 211 -5.09 -7.52 -20.83
N VAL A 212 -4.65 -6.52 -20.09
CA VAL A 212 -3.59 -5.58 -20.49
C VAL A 212 -2.35 -5.66 -19.58
N SER A 213 -2.37 -6.57 -18.60
CA SER A 213 -1.32 -6.76 -17.60
C SER A 213 -0.16 -7.59 -18.14
N ASN A 214 1.04 -7.29 -17.66
CA ASN A 214 2.20 -8.16 -17.82
C ASN A 214 2.10 -9.40 -16.89
N PRO A 215 2.99 -10.41 -17.00
CA PRO A 215 2.91 -11.63 -16.20
C PRO A 215 2.96 -11.42 -14.68
N GLU A 216 3.76 -10.47 -14.18
CA GLU A 216 3.85 -10.14 -12.75
C GLU A 216 2.54 -9.53 -12.25
N GLN A 217 2.02 -8.55 -12.96
CA GLN A 217 0.73 -7.91 -12.67
C GLN A 217 -0.42 -8.91 -12.72
N LEU A 218 -0.41 -9.83 -13.69
CA LEU A 218 -1.42 -10.88 -13.81
C LEU A 218 -1.37 -11.84 -12.61
N ASN A 219 -0.17 -12.20 -12.13
CA ASN A 219 -0.02 -12.98 -10.90
C ASN A 219 -0.64 -12.26 -9.69
N ALA A 220 -0.32 -10.97 -9.51
CA ALA A 220 -0.90 -10.16 -8.45
C ALA A 220 -2.43 -10.10 -8.52
N ILE A 221 -3.00 -9.89 -9.73
CA ILE A 221 -4.44 -9.89 -9.95
C ILE A 221 -5.09 -11.22 -9.51
N ASN A 222 -4.48 -12.35 -9.88
CA ASN A 222 -5.02 -13.67 -9.52
C ASN A 222 -5.02 -13.88 -7.99
N GLU A 223 -3.96 -13.53 -7.30
CA GLU A 223 -3.89 -13.60 -5.84
C GLU A 223 -4.92 -12.65 -5.18
N ILE A 224 -5.06 -11.44 -5.69
CA ILE A 224 -6.06 -10.46 -5.19
C ILE A 224 -7.48 -11.00 -5.38
N ARG A 225 -7.79 -11.67 -6.49
CA ARG A 225 -9.11 -12.30 -6.71
C ARG A 225 -9.41 -13.38 -5.67
N LEU A 226 -8.42 -14.24 -5.38
CA LEU A 226 -8.57 -15.28 -4.36
C LEU A 226 -8.81 -14.68 -2.99
N PHE A 227 -8.05 -13.64 -2.64
CA PHE A 227 -8.22 -12.90 -1.40
C PHE A 227 -9.59 -12.19 -1.34
N THR A 228 -9.99 -11.52 -2.43
CA THR A 228 -11.31 -10.86 -2.54
C THR A 228 -12.44 -11.87 -2.31
N LYS A 229 -12.37 -13.04 -2.92
CA LYS A 229 -13.39 -14.10 -2.73
C LYS A 229 -13.46 -14.59 -1.29
N LYS A 230 -12.32 -14.72 -0.63
CA LYS A 230 -12.26 -15.07 0.78
C LYS A 230 -12.93 -14.00 1.65
N VAL A 231 -12.60 -12.72 1.41
CA VAL A 231 -13.19 -11.59 2.15
C VAL A 231 -14.69 -11.48 1.91
N GLU A 232 -15.14 -11.66 0.66
CA GLU A 232 -16.56 -11.70 0.31
C GLU A 232 -17.31 -12.80 1.08
N ASN A 233 -16.75 -14.00 1.20
CA ASN A 233 -17.35 -15.09 1.95
C ASN A 233 -17.46 -14.82 3.47
N ILE A 234 -16.64 -13.93 4.01
CA ILE A 234 -16.62 -13.59 5.44
C ILE A 234 -17.52 -12.40 5.75
N TYR A 235 -17.57 -11.40 4.89
CA TYR A 235 -18.18 -10.09 5.17
C TYR A 235 -19.30 -9.70 4.19
N GLY A 236 -19.47 -10.45 3.08
CA GLY A 236 -20.45 -10.19 2.03
C GLY A 236 -21.87 -10.67 2.29
#